data_cd007ffb947d92eb2701ecc80cebca0d
#
_entry.id   cd007ffb947d92eb2701ecc80cebca0d
#
_cell.length_a   1.000
_cell.length_b   1.000
_cell.length_c   1.000
_cell.angle_alpha   90.00
_cell.angle_beta   90.00
_cell.angle_gamma   90.00
#
_symmetry.space_group_name_H-M   'P 1'
#
loop_
_entity.id
_entity.type
_entity.pdbx_description
1 polymer ?
#
loop_
_entity_poly.entity_id
_entity_poly.type
_entity_poly.pdbx_seq_one_letter_code
_entity_poly.pdbx_strand_id
1 'polypeptide(L)'
;MKRIPLSLLLVAALGLTSQIALATERTNEGKLAAVVQQSVAMTEVVPGSVVPDQQAKIASRLMGYIRNLNIQVGQTVKEGELLFSIDPTDITGQIRQAQSGVAQARAALIDAKADYERFTNLYKQQSVTRQQFEKMKLQYEVAQQNLSAAEAGLEQAKGQMRYAEVKAPFDGVVVQKLAVAGDLAAPGNPILILENRQLMSVQVEVSSDLYRLLSLGDQAQVIIEGHNQPLKASISNLVGSANPITRTHTVKLSLTGSPVVVNSGAFARVAFQRGERSTLLVPASAVQVRGGITGVFVVADDQIARFRMVRTGLSQGDSIEIQAGVVAGERVLVESRQTALNGDRIVGGQ
;
A
#
# COMPACT_ATOMS: atom_id res chain seq x y z
N MET A 1 -80.28 -73.48 51.27
CA MET A 1 -79.78 -74.35 52.37
C MET A 1 -78.26 -74.27 52.43
N LYS A 2 -77.75 -73.98 53.63
CA LYS A 2 -76.38 -74.23 54.14
C LYS A 2 -75.34 -73.14 53.79
N ARG A 3 -75.14 -72.21 54.59
CA ARG A 3 -74.23 -72.15 55.79
C ARG A 3 -72.82 -71.68 55.47
N ILE A 4 -72.49 -70.50 56.00
CA ILE A 4 -71.26 -69.83 56.33
C ILE A 4 -70.27 -70.74 57.15
N PRO A 5 -68.90 -70.52 57.08
CA PRO A 5 -68.26 -69.64 58.05
C PRO A 5 -67.12 -68.81 57.44
N LEU A 6 -67.00 -67.59 57.75
CA LEU A 6 -66.20 -66.80 58.76
C LEU A 6 -64.82 -67.32 59.05
N SER A 7 -63.85 -66.61 58.74
CA SER A 7 -62.60 -66.27 59.49
C SER A 7 -61.43 -66.05 58.44
N LEU A 8 -60.78 -65.03 58.39
CA LEU A 8 -59.74 -64.47 59.25
C LEU A 8 -59.17 -63.12 58.57
N LEU A 9 -59.20 -62.07 59.21
CA LEU A 9 -58.47 -60.85 58.92
C LEU A 9 -56.99 -61.15 59.06
N LEU A 10 -56.20 -60.78 57.95
CA LEU A 10 -54.80 -60.53 58.14
C LEU A 10 -54.42 -59.25 57.51
N VAL A 11 -54.16 -58.24 58.35
CA VAL A 11 -53.66 -56.92 58.04
C VAL A 11 -52.17 -57.06 57.60
N ALA A 12 -51.90 -56.93 56.29
CA ALA A 12 -50.54 -56.78 55.81
C ALA A 12 -50.30 -55.25 55.57
N ALA A 13 -49.66 -54.63 56.53
CA ALA A 13 -49.14 -53.24 56.41
C ALA A 13 -47.93 -53.32 55.42
N LEU A 14 -48.18 -52.95 54.17
CA LEU A 14 -47.07 -52.65 53.26
C LEU A 14 -46.50 -51.27 53.62
N GLY A 15 -45.32 -51.33 54.30
CA GLY A 15 -44.49 -50.17 54.51
C GLY A 15 -43.94 -49.62 53.17
N LEU A 16 -44.43 -48.45 52.73
CA LEU A 16 -43.79 -47.67 51.70
C LEU A 16 -42.46 -47.15 52.28
N THR A 17 -41.38 -47.85 52.08
CA THR A 17 -40.04 -47.32 52.26
C THR A 17 -39.78 -46.39 51.07
N SER A 18 -39.99 -45.09 51.29
CA SER A 18 -39.49 -44.04 50.42
C SER A 18 -37.96 -44.15 50.40
N GLN A 19 -37.41 -44.78 49.39
CA GLN A 19 -35.98 -44.69 49.09
C GLN A 19 -35.71 -43.23 48.63
N ILE A 20 -35.31 -42.38 49.56
CA ILE A 20 -34.59 -41.15 49.21
C ILE A 20 -33.29 -41.63 48.59
N ALA A 21 -33.23 -41.58 47.28
CA ALA A 21 -31.97 -41.71 46.53
C ALA A 21 -31.09 -40.54 46.98
N LEU A 22 -30.20 -40.79 47.94
CA LEU A 22 -29.06 -39.90 48.16
C LEU A 22 -28.30 -39.86 46.85
N ALA A 23 -28.47 -38.75 46.11
CA ALA A 23 -27.57 -38.48 44.98
C ALA A 23 -26.16 -38.38 45.55
N THR A 24 -25.37 -39.40 45.34
CA THR A 24 -23.97 -39.45 45.75
C THR A 24 -23.32 -38.28 45.00
N GLU A 25 -23.00 -37.19 45.69
CA GLU A 25 -22.27 -36.05 45.13
C GLU A 25 -20.93 -36.61 44.58
N ARG A 26 -20.83 -36.64 43.28
CA ARG A 26 -19.60 -37.05 42.59
C ARG A 26 -18.57 -35.96 42.76
N THR A 27 -17.51 -36.23 43.50
CA THR A 27 -16.38 -35.32 43.71
C THR A 27 -15.34 -35.51 42.61
N ASN A 28 -14.94 -34.43 41.94
CA ASN A 28 -13.94 -34.41 40.91
C ASN A 28 -12.86 -33.37 41.24
N GLU A 29 -11.59 -33.72 41.03
CA GLU A 29 -10.47 -32.79 41.22
C GLU A 29 -10.25 -32.02 39.91
N GLY A 30 -10.15 -30.67 40.01
CA GLY A 30 -9.93 -29.89 38.80
C GLY A 30 -9.35 -28.50 39.08
N LYS A 31 -8.69 -27.94 38.06
CA LYS A 31 -8.19 -26.57 38.09
C LYS A 31 -9.24 -25.60 37.59
N LEU A 32 -9.36 -24.48 38.28
CA LEU A 32 -10.28 -23.38 37.93
C LEU A 32 -9.50 -22.19 37.43
N ALA A 33 -10.04 -21.50 36.44
CA ALA A 33 -9.57 -20.20 36.00
C ALA A 33 -10.71 -19.18 36.07
N ALA A 34 -10.39 -17.95 36.41
CA ALA A 34 -11.35 -16.87 36.38
C ALA A 34 -11.61 -16.41 34.94
N VAL A 35 -12.86 -16.07 34.66
CA VAL A 35 -13.22 -15.37 33.42
C VAL A 35 -12.71 -13.93 33.52
N VAL A 36 -11.73 -13.60 32.68
CA VAL A 36 -11.08 -12.29 32.72
C VAL A 36 -11.68 -11.39 31.65
N GLN A 37 -12.04 -10.18 32.05
CA GLN A 37 -12.40 -9.12 31.11
C GLN A 37 -11.13 -8.45 30.64
N GLN A 38 -10.89 -8.49 29.33
CA GLN A 38 -9.70 -7.91 28.72
C GLN A 38 -10.07 -7.05 27.50
N SER A 39 -9.32 -5.97 27.31
CA SER A 39 -9.41 -5.16 26.11
C SER A 39 -8.65 -5.84 24.99
N VAL A 40 -9.31 -6.03 23.87
CA VAL A 40 -8.78 -6.69 22.67
C VAL A 40 -8.85 -5.74 21.51
N ALA A 41 -7.71 -5.59 20.80
CA ALA A 41 -7.66 -4.76 19.63
C ALA A 41 -8.61 -5.28 18.53
N MET A 42 -9.46 -4.39 18.03
CA MET A 42 -10.25 -4.67 16.84
C MET A 42 -9.42 -4.31 15.61
N THR A 43 -9.31 -5.25 14.68
CA THR A 43 -8.63 -5.04 13.40
C THR A 43 -9.63 -5.12 12.26
N GLU A 44 -9.50 -4.18 11.31
CA GLU A 44 -10.23 -4.22 10.04
C GLU A 44 -9.22 -4.53 8.93
N VAL A 45 -9.49 -5.58 8.15
CA VAL A 45 -8.62 -6.02 7.06
C VAL A 45 -9.17 -5.47 5.76
N VAL A 46 -8.36 -4.66 5.08
CA VAL A 46 -8.71 -4.00 3.81
C VAL A 46 -7.84 -4.55 2.69
N PRO A 47 -8.43 -4.92 1.55
CA PRO A 47 -7.66 -5.31 0.38
C PRO A 47 -6.98 -4.09 -0.26
N GLY A 48 -5.80 -4.33 -0.83
CA GLY A 48 -5.00 -3.33 -1.51
C GLY A 48 -4.06 -3.92 -2.53
N SER A 49 -3.22 -3.09 -3.09
CA SER A 49 -2.19 -3.49 -4.05
C SER A 49 -0.88 -2.77 -3.80
N VAL A 50 0.19 -3.44 -4.17
CA VAL A 50 1.53 -2.84 -4.17
C VAL A 50 1.64 -1.92 -5.38
N VAL A 51 2.06 -0.67 -5.14
CA VAL A 51 2.24 0.34 -6.19
C VAL A 51 3.64 0.95 -6.09
N PRO A 52 4.27 1.32 -7.21
CA PRO A 52 5.53 2.04 -7.16
C PRO A 52 5.27 3.49 -6.73
N ASP A 53 6.13 4.04 -5.87
CA ASP A 53 6.07 5.45 -5.53
C ASP A 53 6.61 6.33 -6.65
N GLN A 54 7.46 5.76 -7.51
CA GLN A 54 8.06 6.44 -8.64
C GLN A 54 7.85 5.61 -9.91
N GLN A 55 7.00 6.15 -10.79
CA GLN A 55 6.70 5.59 -12.11
C GLN A 55 6.81 6.70 -13.15
N ALA A 56 7.49 6.46 -14.26
CA ALA A 56 7.58 7.39 -15.37
C ALA A 56 7.04 6.78 -16.67
N LYS A 57 6.14 7.51 -17.32
CA LYS A 57 5.74 7.24 -18.70
C LYS A 57 6.69 7.98 -19.62
N ILE A 58 7.65 7.26 -20.18
CA ILE A 58 8.70 7.82 -21.03
C ILE A 58 8.15 8.03 -22.43
N ALA A 59 8.15 9.29 -22.86
CA ALA A 59 7.69 9.74 -24.18
C ALA A 59 8.77 10.56 -24.86
N SER A 60 8.70 10.70 -26.18
CA SER A 60 9.53 11.64 -26.92
C SER A 60 8.99 13.06 -26.80
N ARG A 61 9.89 14.05 -26.83
CA ARG A 61 9.56 15.46 -27.04
C ARG A 61 9.55 15.85 -28.51
N LEU A 62 10.14 15.00 -29.36
CA LEU A 62 10.25 15.20 -30.79
C LEU A 62 9.33 14.26 -31.53
N MET A 63 8.83 14.71 -32.67
CA MET A 63 8.19 13.87 -33.66
C MET A 63 9.25 13.27 -34.57
N GLY A 64 9.19 11.96 -34.82
CA GLY A 64 10.14 11.26 -35.71
C GLY A 64 10.12 9.76 -35.48
N TYR A 65 10.79 9.02 -36.34
CA TYR A 65 10.88 7.56 -36.25
C TYR A 65 11.80 7.12 -35.11
N ILE A 66 11.32 6.14 -34.32
CA ILE A 66 12.11 5.54 -33.25
C ILE A 66 13.23 4.72 -33.80
N ARG A 67 14.47 4.98 -33.35
CA ARG A 67 15.67 4.20 -33.62
C ARG A 67 16.22 3.59 -32.33
N ASN A 68 16.98 2.52 -32.43
CA ASN A 68 17.75 1.91 -31.33
C ASN A 68 16.95 1.60 -30.05
N LEU A 69 15.67 1.22 -30.15
CA LEU A 69 14.86 0.79 -29.03
C LEU A 69 15.17 -0.69 -28.69
N ASN A 70 16.37 -0.94 -28.13
CA ASN A 70 16.86 -2.29 -27.80
C ASN A 70 16.49 -2.75 -26.39
N ILE A 71 15.82 -1.91 -25.62
CA ILE A 71 15.39 -2.19 -24.26
C ILE A 71 14.28 -3.25 -24.26
N GLN A 72 14.39 -4.21 -23.32
CA GLN A 72 13.41 -5.28 -23.13
C GLN A 72 12.55 -5.04 -21.90
N VAL A 73 11.33 -5.55 -21.89
CA VAL A 73 10.48 -5.58 -20.70
C VAL A 73 11.14 -6.47 -19.64
N GLY A 74 11.20 -5.99 -18.40
CA GLY A 74 11.92 -6.63 -17.30
C GLY A 74 13.39 -6.21 -17.18
N GLN A 75 13.94 -5.47 -18.13
CA GLN A 75 15.33 -4.98 -18.07
C GLN A 75 15.45 -3.87 -17.02
N THR A 76 16.51 -3.97 -16.20
CA THR A 76 16.91 -2.90 -15.28
C THR A 76 17.77 -1.90 -16.03
N VAL A 77 17.50 -0.61 -15.82
CA VAL A 77 18.22 0.52 -16.39
C VAL A 77 18.66 1.48 -15.29
N LYS A 78 19.78 2.18 -15.51
CA LYS A 78 20.30 3.21 -14.61
C LYS A 78 19.89 4.60 -15.06
N GLU A 79 19.84 5.53 -14.11
CA GLU A 79 19.66 6.95 -14.41
C GLU A 79 20.68 7.43 -15.47
N GLY A 80 20.18 8.13 -16.48
CA GLY A 80 21.00 8.62 -17.62
C GLY A 80 21.28 7.57 -18.71
N GLU A 81 20.92 6.30 -18.54
CA GLU A 81 21.07 5.27 -19.57
C GLU A 81 20.18 5.55 -20.76
N LEU A 82 20.72 5.35 -21.98
CA LEU A 82 19.97 5.58 -23.22
C LEU A 82 18.90 4.50 -23.40
N LEU A 83 17.64 4.94 -23.45
CA LEU A 83 16.49 4.04 -23.66
C LEU A 83 16.19 3.85 -25.13
N PHE A 84 16.13 4.93 -25.88
CA PHE A 84 15.91 4.94 -27.33
C PHE A 84 16.36 6.27 -27.93
N SER A 85 16.45 6.31 -29.27
CA SER A 85 16.69 7.54 -30.00
C SER A 85 15.63 7.75 -31.07
N ILE A 86 15.40 9.02 -31.38
CA ILE A 86 14.56 9.47 -32.51
C ILE A 86 15.46 9.83 -33.68
N ASP A 87 15.00 9.58 -34.88
CA ASP A 87 15.72 9.95 -36.10
C ASP A 87 16.05 11.46 -36.13
N PRO A 88 17.33 11.86 -36.10
CA PRO A 88 17.71 13.24 -35.98
C PRO A 88 17.79 13.95 -37.34
N THR A 89 17.36 13.33 -38.46
CA THR A 89 17.57 13.87 -39.81
C THR A 89 17.03 15.27 -40.00
N ASP A 90 15.81 15.53 -39.52
CA ASP A 90 15.17 16.85 -39.64
C ASP A 90 15.89 17.91 -38.78
N ILE A 91 16.29 17.55 -37.58
CA ILE A 91 16.99 18.46 -36.66
C ILE A 91 18.38 18.78 -37.19
N THR A 92 19.10 17.80 -37.77
CA THR A 92 20.39 18.05 -38.39
C THR A 92 20.27 18.97 -39.60
N GLY A 93 19.17 18.88 -40.34
CA GLY A 93 18.82 19.83 -41.40
C GLY A 93 18.66 21.25 -40.88
N GLN A 94 17.88 21.41 -39.79
CA GLN A 94 17.66 22.72 -39.15
C GLN A 94 18.97 23.31 -38.59
N ILE A 95 19.82 22.50 -37.97
CA ILE A 95 21.13 22.94 -37.48
C ILE A 95 21.99 23.48 -38.62
N ARG A 96 22.07 22.75 -39.76
CA ARG A 96 22.82 23.20 -40.94
C ARG A 96 22.30 24.50 -41.52
N GLN A 97 20.97 24.67 -41.56
CA GLN A 97 20.34 25.93 -42.00
C GLN A 97 20.71 27.11 -41.06
N ALA A 98 20.61 26.89 -39.73
CA ALA A 98 20.99 27.89 -38.73
C ALA A 98 22.50 28.22 -38.82
N GLN A 99 23.38 27.24 -39.05
CA GLN A 99 24.81 27.46 -39.24
C GLN A 99 25.09 28.31 -40.46
N SER A 100 24.37 28.10 -41.58
CA SER A 100 24.46 28.96 -42.77
C SER A 100 24.01 30.39 -42.48
N GLY A 101 22.96 30.58 -41.69
CA GLY A 101 22.52 31.90 -41.26
C GLY A 101 23.56 32.64 -40.40
N VAL A 102 24.22 31.94 -39.47
CA VAL A 102 25.34 32.51 -38.69
C VAL A 102 26.50 32.91 -39.59
N ALA A 103 26.88 32.07 -40.58
CA ALA A 103 27.94 32.40 -41.50
C ALA A 103 27.63 33.66 -42.34
N GLN A 104 26.38 33.79 -42.81
CA GLN A 104 25.92 34.97 -43.55
C GLN A 104 25.96 36.23 -42.69
N ALA A 105 25.40 36.18 -41.44
CA ALA A 105 25.40 37.32 -40.54
C ALA A 105 26.82 37.73 -40.12
N ARG A 106 27.73 36.75 -39.95
CA ARG A 106 29.13 37.02 -39.66
C ARG A 106 29.86 37.70 -40.82
N ALA A 107 29.61 37.32 -42.08
CA ALA A 107 30.15 37.99 -43.23
C ALA A 107 29.68 39.46 -43.36
N ALA A 108 28.36 39.69 -43.11
CA ALA A 108 27.79 41.03 -43.06
C ALA A 108 28.38 41.93 -41.94
N LEU A 109 28.68 41.33 -40.77
CA LEU A 109 29.33 42.02 -39.68
C LEU A 109 30.78 42.43 -40.05
N ILE A 110 31.52 41.53 -40.70
CA ILE A 110 32.90 41.82 -41.16
C ILE A 110 32.90 43.02 -42.09
N ASP A 111 32.01 43.05 -43.08
CA ASP A 111 31.86 44.16 -44.03
C ASP A 111 31.47 45.46 -43.32
N ALA A 112 30.41 45.46 -42.53
CA ALA A 112 29.97 46.61 -41.78
C ALA A 112 31.04 47.14 -40.79
N LYS A 113 31.82 46.24 -40.19
CA LYS A 113 32.94 46.62 -39.30
C LYS A 113 34.06 47.31 -40.09
N ALA A 114 34.42 46.82 -41.26
CA ALA A 114 35.46 47.43 -42.10
C ALA A 114 35.05 48.83 -42.55
N ASP A 115 33.77 49.03 -42.92
CA ASP A 115 33.24 50.33 -43.26
C ASP A 115 33.19 51.30 -42.04
N TYR A 116 32.74 50.84 -40.87
CA TYR A 116 32.75 51.61 -39.65
C TYR A 116 34.16 52.09 -39.25
N GLU A 117 35.17 51.20 -39.31
CA GLU A 117 36.57 51.53 -39.04
C GLU A 117 37.12 52.54 -40.05
N ARG A 118 36.84 52.37 -41.35
CA ARG A 118 37.20 53.33 -42.39
C ARG A 118 36.59 54.70 -42.15
N PHE A 119 35.31 54.78 -41.95
CA PHE A 119 34.61 56.06 -41.68
C PHE A 119 34.98 56.67 -40.36
N THR A 120 35.36 55.94 -39.34
CA THR A 120 35.93 56.41 -38.09
C THR A 120 37.20 57.21 -38.32
N ASN A 121 38.09 56.68 -39.18
CA ASN A 121 39.36 57.33 -39.53
C ASN A 121 39.15 58.59 -40.38
N LEU A 122 38.25 58.56 -41.37
CA LEU A 122 37.90 59.73 -42.19
C LEU A 122 37.19 60.84 -41.38
N TYR A 123 36.37 60.48 -40.42
CA TYR A 123 35.72 61.43 -39.53
C TYR A 123 36.73 62.13 -38.60
N LYS A 124 37.72 61.40 -38.06
CA LYS A 124 38.84 61.99 -37.32
C LYS A 124 39.65 63.04 -38.16
N GLN A 125 39.74 62.76 -39.49
CA GLN A 125 40.40 63.63 -40.47
C GLN A 125 39.49 64.70 -41.01
N GLN A 126 38.27 64.89 -40.48
CA GLN A 126 37.24 65.84 -40.96
C GLN A 126 36.86 65.67 -42.43
N SER A 127 37.10 64.45 -43.04
CA SER A 127 36.88 64.19 -44.46
C SER A 127 35.47 63.65 -44.75
N VAL A 128 34.62 63.44 -43.73
CA VAL A 128 33.22 63.02 -43.86
C VAL A 128 32.32 63.71 -42.87
N THR A 129 31.02 63.78 -43.18
CA THR A 129 30.04 64.37 -42.26
C THR A 129 29.70 63.53 -41.08
N ARG A 130 29.24 64.11 -39.96
CA ARG A 130 28.77 63.39 -38.78
C ARG A 130 27.64 62.39 -39.12
N GLN A 131 26.72 62.77 -39.98
CA GLN A 131 25.62 61.94 -40.46
C GLN A 131 26.12 60.65 -41.15
N GLN A 132 27.13 60.79 -42.01
CA GLN A 132 27.71 59.63 -42.70
C GLN A 132 28.41 58.69 -41.72
N PHE A 133 29.14 59.25 -40.76
CA PHE A 133 29.77 58.41 -39.71
C PHE A 133 28.72 57.68 -38.83
N GLU A 134 27.69 58.38 -38.32
CA GLU A 134 26.62 57.79 -37.49
C GLU A 134 25.85 56.73 -38.27
N LYS A 135 25.66 56.87 -39.59
CA LYS A 135 25.05 55.83 -40.42
C LYS A 135 25.88 54.54 -40.45
N MET A 136 27.20 54.63 -40.63
CA MET A 136 28.06 53.45 -40.63
C MET A 136 28.18 52.80 -39.28
N LYS A 137 28.20 53.60 -38.21
CA LYS A 137 28.13 53.11 -36.81
C LYS A 137 26.84 52.33 -36.55
N LEU A 138 25.71 52.86 -36.94
CA LEU A 138 24.41 52.18 -36.81
C LEU A 138 24.39 50.87 -37.61
N GLN A 139 24.93 50.89 -38.84
CA GLN A 139 24.99 49.68 -39.68
C GLN A 139 25.84 48.56 -39.05
N TYR A 140 26.97 48.96 -38.44
CA TYR A 140 27.81 48.01 -37.67
C TYR A 140 27.08 47.46 -36.44
N GLU A 141 26.44 48.30 -35.66
CA GLU A 141 25.65 47.88 -34.48
C GLU A 141 24.50 46.95 -34.86
N VAL A 142 23.76 47.23 -35.94
CA VAL A 142 22.71 46.35 -36.49
C VAL A 142 23.26 45.01 -36.93
N ALA A 143 24.41 45.01 -37.66
CA ALA A 143 25.04 43.78 -38.08
C ALA A 143 25.52 42.90 -36.91
N GLN A 144 25.99 43.55 -35.82
CA GLN A 144 26.36 42.85 -34.57
C GLN A 144 25.17 42.20 -33.91
N GLN A 145 24.03 42.89 -33.83
CA GLN A 145 22.79 42.34 -33.28
C GLN A 145 22.24 41.18 -34.13
N ASN A 146 22.33 41.32 -35.46
CA ASN A 146 21.91 40.28 -36.37
C ASN A 146 22.76 38.99 -36.21
N LEU A 147 24.08 39.09 -36.01
CA LEU A 147 24.93 37.94 -35.72
C LEU A 147 24.52 37.31 -34.37
N SER A 148 24.33 38.09 -33.31
CA SER A 148 23.90 37.60 -32.03
C SER A 148 22.56 36.83 -32.11
N ALA A 149 21.60 37.35 -32.87
CA ALA A 149 20.31 36.71 -33.09
C ALA A 149 20.46 35.36 -33.86
N ALA A 150 21.32 35.33 -34.89
CA ALA A 150 21.61 34.13 -35.68
C ALA A 150 22.31 33.04 -34.81
N GLU A 151 23.25 33.46 -33.95
CA GLU A 151 23.94 32.56 -33.02
C GLU A 151 22.98 31.99 -31.98
N ALA A 152 22.06 32.77 -31.43
CA ALA A 152 20.99 32.31 -30.52
C ALA A 152 20.07 31.29 -31.22
N GLY A 153 19.70 31.52 -32.49
CA GLY A 153 18.93 30.55 -33.28
C GLY A 153 19.66 29.23 -33.50
N LEU A 154 20.97 29.29 -33.74
CA LEU A 154 21.80 28.04 -33.85
C LEU A 154 21.84 27.28 -32.53
N GLU A 155 22.02 27.95 -31.40
CA GLU A 155 22.03 27.31 -30.10
C GLU A 155 20.67 26.69 -29.75
N GLN A 156 19.57 27.33 -30.13
CA GLN A 156 18.22 26.77 -30.01
C GLN A 156 18.08 25.47 -30.83
N ALA A 157 18.52 25.45 -32.09
CA ALA A 157 18.48 24.28 -32.94
C ALA A 157 19.34 23.13 -32.38
N LYS A 158 20.57 23.43 -31.91
CA LYS A 158 21.42 22.45 -31.22
C LYS A 158 20.79 21.93 -29.94
N GLY A 159 20.09 22.78 -29.19
CA GLY A 159 19.36 22.40 -28.00
C GLY A 159 18.30 21.33 -28.23
N GLN A 160 17.64 21.34 -29.40
CA GLN A 160 16.67 20.32 -29.78
C GLN A 160 17.30 18.94 -30.00
N MET A 161 18.55 18.89 -30.47
CA MET A 161 19.26 17.62 -30.70
C MET A 161 19.37 16.75 -29.45
N ARG A 162 19.44 17.37 -28.25
CA ARG A 162 19.49 16.63 -26.98
C ARG A 162 18.21 15.84 -26.71
N TYR A 163 17.10 16.19 -27.30
CA TYR A 163 15.84 15.47 -27.17
C TYR A 163 15.70 14.31 -28.15
N ALA A 164 16.64 14.17 -29.10
CA ALA A 164 16.69 13.00 -29.98
C ALA A 164 17.15 11.74 -29.25
N GLU A 165 17.89 11.89 -28.14
CA GLU A 165 18.28 10.80 -27.24
C GLU A 165 17.44 10.86 -25.98
N VAL A 166 16.65 9.82 -25.74
CA VAL A 166 15.80 9.72 -24.55
C VAL A 166 16.46 8.79 -23.55
N LYS A 167 16.71 9.33 -22.36
CA LYS A 167 17.44 8.65 -21.26
C LYS A 167 16.52 8.39 -20.08
N ALA A 168 16.89 7.38 -19.26
CA ALA A 168 16.19 7.05 -18.03
C ALA A 168 16.30 8.20 -17.02
N PRO A 169 15.18 8.66 -16.41
CA PRO A 169 15.19 9.74 -15.44
C PRO A 169 15.59 9.30 -14.03
N PHE A 170 15.61 8.00 -13.75
CA PHE A 170 16.01 7.36 -12.49
C PHE A 170 16.33 5.88 -12.71
N ASP A 171 16.94 5.26 -11.71
CA ASP A 171 17.19 3.81 -11.69
C ASP A 171 15.89 3.03 -11.59
N GLY A 172 15.63 2.11 -12.51
CA GLY A 172 14.37 1.39 -12.50
C GLY A 172 14.32 0.17 -13.41
N VAL A 173 13.14 -0.41 -13.51
CA VAL A 173 12.86 -1.55 -14.39
C VAL A 173 11.81 -1.15 -15.41
N VAL A 174 12.03 -1.51 -16.67
CA VAL A 174 11.05 -1.32 -17.74
C VAL A 174 9.92 -2.33 -17.57
N VAL A 175 8.74 -1.85 -17.24
CA VAL A 175 7.58 -2.73 -17.00
C VAL A 175 6.70 -2.88 -18.22
N GLN A 176 6.75 -1.91 -19.14
CA GLN A 176 5.98 -1.97 -20.37
C GLN A 176 6.68 -1.28 -21.52
N LYS A 177 6.56 -1.85 -22.72
CA LYS A 177 7.01 -1.30 -23.99
C LYS A 177 5.77 -1.12 -24.87
N LEU A 178 5.48 0.13 -25.24
CA LEU A 178 4.25 0.52 -25.94
C LEU A 178 4.50 0.81 -27.43
N ALA A 179 5.76 0.89 -27.84
CA ALA A 179 6.16 1.10 -29.24
C ALA A 179 7.39 0.26 -29.58
N VAL A 180 7.67 0.09 -30.85
CA VAL A 180 8.84 -0.62 -31.37
C VAL A 180 9.72 0.28 -32.23
N ALA A 181 10.94 -0.17 -32.50
CA ALA A 181 11.81 0.53 -33.47
C ALA A 181 11.15 0.57 -34.84
N GLY A 182 11.17 1.75 -35.49
CA GLY A 182 10.47 2.01 -36.74
C GLY A 182 9.11 2.68 -36.60
N ASP A 183 8.50 2.68 -35.39
CA ASP A 183 7.28 3.41 -35.14
C ASP A 183 7.51 4.93 -35.15
N LEU A 184 6.47 5.69 -35.46
CA LEU A 184 6.49 7.14 -35.37
C LEU A 184 6.20 7.59 -33.94
N ALA A 185 7.19 8.18 -33.30
CA ALA A 185 7.01 8.84 -32.01
C ALA A 185 6.35 10.21 -32.20
N ALA A 186 5.42 10.54 -31.31
CA ALA A 186 4.81 11.85 -31.22
C ALA A 186 4.91 12.39 -29.79
N PRO A 187 5.03 13.72 -29.59
CA PRO A 187 5.07 14.32 -28.26
C PRO A 187 3.85 13.93 -27.41
N GLY A 188 4.10 13.50 -26.15
CA GLY A 188 3.07 13.10 -25.22
C GLY A 188 2.62 11.62 -25.31
N ASN A 189 2.93 10.88 -26.37
CA ASN A 189 2.65 9.46 -26.47
C ASN A 189 3.73 8.65 -25.75
N PRO A 190 3.38 7.87 -24.72
CA PRO A 190 4.36 7.06 -23.99
C PRO A 190 4.87 5.91 -24.87
N ILE A 191 6.18 5.69 -24.82
CA ILE A 191 6.91 4.63 -25.55
C ILE A 191 7.28 3.50 -24.58
N LEU A 192 7.69 3.85 -23.37
CA LEU A 192 8.08 2.94 -22.30
C LEU A 192 7.45 3.37 -20.98
N ILE A 193 7.21 2.41 -20.08
CA ILE A 193 6.90 2.68 -18.67
C ILE A 193 8.04 2.15 -17.82
N LEU A 194 8.60 3.02 -16.98
CA LEU A 194 9.70 2.75 -16.07
C LEU A 194 9.21 2.86 -14.63
N GLU A 195 9.54 1.89 -13.79
CA GLU A 195 9.21 1.85 -12.37
C GLU A 195 10.45 1.69 -11.50
N ASN A 196 10.49 2.42 -10.39
CA ASN A 196 11.52 2.24 -9.38
C ASN A 196 11.06 1.15 -8.40
N ARG A 197 11.69 -0.03 -8.44
CA ARG A 197 11.36 -1.17 -7.57
C ARG A 197 11.87 -1.04 -6.13
N GLN A 198 12.71 -0.07 -5.85
CA GLN A 198 13.20 0.16 -4.49
C GLN A 198 12.22 0.99 -3.64
N LEU A 199 11.37 1.76 -4.30
CA LEU A 199 10.39 2.64 -3.67
C LEU A 199 8.98 2.12 -3.95
N MET A 200 8.54 1.18 -3.10
CA MET A 200 7.22 0.56 -3.22
C MET A 200 6.36 0.87 -2.01
N SER A 201 5.12 1.18 -2.25
CA SER A 201 4.09 1.41 -1.24
C SER A 201 2.92 0.45 -1.43
N VAL A 202 2.13 0.28 -0.39
CA VAL A 202 0.85 -0.41 -0.48
C VAL A 202 -0.26 0.62 -0.52
N GLN A 203 -1.09 0.56 -1.54
CA GLN A 203 -2.27 1.42 -1.67
C GLN A 203 -3.53 0.62 -1.35
N VAL A 204 -4.37 1.19 -0.49
CA VAL A 204 -5.67 0.63 -0.10
C VAL A 204 -6.77 1.67 -0.26
N GLU A 205 -7.98 1.19 -0.48
CA GLU A 205 -9.18 2.00 -0.50
C GLU A 205 -9.98 1.71 0.76
N VAL A 206 -10.06 2.68 1.66
CA VAL A 206 -10.73 2.53 2.98
C VAL A 206 -12.08 3.24 3.00
N SER A 207 -12.99 2.73 3.83
CA SER A 207 -14.27 3.39 4.09
C SER A 207 -14.08 4.74 4.78
N SER A 208 -15.04 5.67 4.64
CA SER A 208 -14.99 6.97 5.34
C SER A 208 -14.98 6.82 6.88
N ASP A 209 -15.55 5.73 7.41
CA ASP A 209 -15.56 5.47 8.86
C ASP A 209 -14.17 5.07 9.33
N LEU A 210 -13.49 4.18 8.62
CA LEU A 210 -12.11 3.80 8.92
C LEU A 210 -11.16 4.99 8.72
N TYR A 211 -11.31 5.73 7.60
CA TYR A 211 -10.48 6.89 7.29
C TYR A 211 -10.42 7.92 8.43
N ARG A 212 -11.56 8.19 9.11
CA ARG A 212 -11.61 9.14 10.23
C ARG A 212 -10.83 8.71 11.46
N LEU A 213 -10.51 7.42 11.58
CA LEU A 213 -9.75 6.86 12.69
C LEU A 213 -8.24 6.79 12.41
N LEU A 214 -7.83 6.98 11.15
CA LEU A 214 -6.45 6.84 10.72
C LEU A 214 -5.72 8.18 10.77
N SER A 215 -4.44 8.12 11.16
CA SER A 215 -3.53 9.25 11.20
C SER A 215 -2.24 8.93 10.44
N LEU A 216 -1.55 9.97 9.96
CA LEU A 216 -0.23 9.81 9.35
C LEU A 216 0.74 9.21 10.37
N GLY A 217 1.51 8.21 9.95
CA GLY A 217 2.47 7.50 10.79
C GLY A 217 1.89 6.30 11.55
N ASP A 218 0.57 6.09 11.55
CA ASP A 218 -0.04 4.92 12.16
C ASP A 218 0.54 3.63 11.57
N GLN A 219 0.76 2.65 12.44
CA GLN A 219 1.31 1.36 12.07
C GLN A 219 0.20 0.40 11.64
N ALA A 220 0.46 -0.34 10.58
CA ALA A 220 -0.40 -1.41 10.11
C ALA A 220 0.40 -2.66 9.77
N GLN A 221 -0.26 -3.81 9.79
CA GLN A 221 0.31 -5.06 9.32
C GLN A 221 -0.15 -5.32 7.90
N VAL A 222 0.80 -5.66 7.03
CA VAL A 222 0.55 -5.90 5.62
C VAL A 222 0.96 -7.33 5.28
N ILE A 223 0.05 -8.08 4.67
CA ILE A 223 0.34 -9.40 4.09
C ILE A 223 0.27 -9.23 2.58
N ILE A 224 1.40 -9.48 1.91
CA ILE A 224 1.52 -9.39 0.44
C ILE A 224 1.53 -10.81 -0.12
N GLU A 225 0.84 -11.02 -1.21
CA GLU A 225 0.84 -12.29 -1.92
C GLU A 225 2.27 -12.71 -2.29
N GLY A 226 2.60 -13.98 -2.01
CA GLY A 226 3.97 -14.51 -2.18
C GLY A 226 4.89 -14.29 -1.00
N HIS A 227 4.45 -13.60 0.07
CA HIS A 227 5.21 -13.44 1.32
C HIS A 227 4.46 -14.08 2.47
N ASN A 228 5.13 -15.03 3.16
CA ASN A 228 4.51 -15.82 4.24
C ASN A 228 4.44 -15.08 5.59
N GLN A 229 5.17 -13.98 5.74
CA GLN A 229 5.24 -13.24 7.00
C GLN A 229 4.57 -11.86 6.85
N PRO A 230 3.80 -11.42 7.86
CA PRO A 230 3.28 -10.06 7.89
C PRO A 230 4.42 -9.03 7.92
N LEU A 231 4.36 -8.06 7.05
CA LEU A 231 5.27 -6.91 7.00
C LEU A 231 4.69 -5.77 7.82
N LYS A 232 5.56 -5.00 8.46
CA LYS A 232 5.16 -3.75 9.11
C LYS A 232 5.14 -2.63 8.08
N ALA A 233 4.10 -1.82 8.14
CA ALA A 233 3.98 -0.63 7.31
C ALA A 233 3.48 0.55 8.14
N SER A 234 3.81 1.75 7.71
CA SER A 234 3.29 2.98 8.30
C SER A 234 2.54 3.79 7.27
N ILE A 235 1.46 4.43 7.68
CA ILE A 235 0.68 5.31 6.80
C ILE A 235 1.55 6.50 6.39
N SER A 236 1.86 6.58 5.11
CA SER A 236 2.67 7.65 4.52
C SER A 236 1.81 8.75 3.91
N ASN A 237 0.60 8.42 3.44
CA ASN A 237 -0.29 9.40 2.82
C ASN A 237 -1.77 9.04 3.06
N LEU A 238 -2.57 10.06 3.39
CA LEU A 238 -4.02 10.00 3.56
C LEU A 238 -4.66 10.98 2.58
N VAL A 239 -5.36 10.47 1.57
CA VAL A 239 -6.03 11.32 0.58
C VAL A 239 -7.41 11.73 1.09
N GLY A 240 -7.59 13.01 1.39
CA GLY A 240 -8.83 13.54 1.97
C GLY A 240 -10.03 13.51 1.03
N SER A 241 -9.82 13.50 -0.29
CA SER A 241 -10.92 13.39 -1.26
C SER A 241 -11.39 11.94 -1.38
N ALA A 242 -12.69 11.72 -1.23
CA ALA A 242 -13.29 10.42 -1.49
C ALA A 242 -13.56 10.21 -2.98
N ASN A 243 -13.41 8.99 -3.44
CA ASN A 243 -13.89 8.58 -4.76
C ASN A 243 -15.44 8.61 -4.77
N PRO A 244 -16.08 9.40 -5.63
CA PRO A 244 -17.54 9.57 -5.61
C PRO A 244 -18.31 8.30 -5.98
N ILE A 245 -17.69 7.37 -6.69
CA ILE A 245 -18.32 6.11 -7.13
C ILE A 245 -18.27 5.08 -6.02
N THR A 246 -17.09 4.84 -5.46
CA THR A 246 -16.87 3.80 -4.43
C THR A 246 -17.11 4.32 -3.01
N ARG A 247 -17.11 5.66 -2.81
CA ARG A 247 -17.18 6.34 -1.50
C ARG A 247 -16.06 5.92 -0.55
N THR A 248 -14.90 5.62 -1.12
CA THR A 248 -13.69 5.23 -0.39
C THR A 248 -12.64 6.34 -0.47
N HIS A 249 -11.72 6.31 0.49
CA HIS A 249 -10.56 7.18 0.53
C HIS A 249 -9.31 6.36 0.23
N THR A 250 -8.39 6.93 -0.53
CA THR A 250 -7.11 6.29 -0.82
C THR A 250 -6.14 6.52 0.34
N VAL A 251 -5.55 5.44 0.83
CA VAL A 251 -4.49 5.46 1.84
C VAL A 251 -3.27 4.75 1.28
N LYS A 252 -2.10 5.39 1.40
CA LYS A 252 -0.82 4.78 1.06
C LYS A 252 -0.03 4.46 2.32
N LEU A 253 0.62 3.30 2.30
CA LEU A 253 1.47 2.83 3.38
C LEU A 253 2.86 2.52 2.84
N SER A 254 3.88 3.06 3.48
CA SER A 254 5.27 2.71 3.21
C SER A 254 5.65 1.48 4.02
N LEU A 255 6.29 0.49 3.37
CA LEU A 255 6.81 -0.69 4.04
C LEU A 255 8.00 -0.28 4.92
N THR A 256 7.96 -0.67 6.20
CA THR A 256 9.02 -0.37 7.18
C THR A 256 9.84 -1.63 7.46
N GLY A 257 11.17 -1.50 7.47
CA GLY A 257 12.08 -2.61 7.74
C GLY A 257 13.07 -2.87 6.61
N SER A 258 13.58 -4.09 6.51
CA SER A 258 14.50 -4.50 5.45
C SER A 258 13.85 -4.39 4.07
N PRO A 259 14.59 -3.99 3.04
CA PRO A 259 14.05 -3.89 1.68
C PRO A 259 13.49 -5.26 1.26
N VAL A 260 12.19 -5.31 1.08
CA VAL A 260 11.49 -6.50 0.59
C VAL A 260 11.27 -6.31 -0.90
N VAL A 261 11.76 -7.26 -1.68
CA VAL A 261 11.52 -7.25 -3.13
C VAL A 261 10.07 -7.68 -3.38
N VAL A 262 9.23 -6.72 -3.67
CA VAL A 262 7.82 -6.94 -4.01
C VAL A 262 7.56 -6.51 -5.46
N ASN A 263 6.62 -7.17 -6.10
CA ASN A 263 6.23 -6.82 -7.46
C ASN A 263 5.11 -5.79 -7.45
N SER A 264 5.21 -4.81 -8.35
CA SER A 264 4.11 -3.89 -8.63
C SER A 264 2.87 -4.66 -9.06
N GLY A 265 1.70 -4.24 -8.58
CA GLY A 265 0.43 -4.90 -8.82
C GLY A 265 0.15 -6.13 -7.93
N ALA A 266 1.09 -6.56 -7.07
CA ALA A 266 0.84 -7.67 -6.15
C ALA A 266 -0.32 -7.34 -5.20
N PHE A 267 -1.17 -8.35 -4.94
CA PHE A 267 -2.27 -8.21 -4.00
C PHE A 267 -1.75 -8.11 -2.57
N ALA A 268 -2.32 -7.19 -1.80
CA ALA A 268 -1.99 -6.97 -0.41
C ALA A 268 -3.25 -6.94 0.47
N ARG A 269 -3.12 -7.37 1.71
CA ARG A 269 -4.13 -7.21 2.75
C ARG A 269 -3.53 -6.42 3.88
N VAL A 270 -4.17 -5.32 4.24
CA VAL A 270 -3.71 -4.42 5.29
C VAL A 270 -4.65 -4.49 6.47
N ALA A 271 -4.12 -4.81 7.64
CA ALA A 271 -4.85 -4.87 8.89
C ALA A 271 -4.63 -3.57 9.67
N PHE A 272 -5.69 -2.76 9.76
CA PHE A 272 -5.72 -1.52 10.54
C PHE A 272 -6.31 -1.76 11.92
N GLN A 273 -5.78 -1.11 12.94
CA GLN A 273 -6.42 -1.07 14.25
C GLN A 273 -7.60 -0.10 14.23
N ARG A 274 -8.79 -0.58 14.62
CA ARG A 274 -10.03 0.21 14.65
C ARG A 274 -10.41 0.66 16.07
N GLY A 275 -9.58 0.37 17.03
CA GLY A 275 -9.84 0.61 18.46
C GLY A 275 -9.77 -0.68 19.26
N GLU A 276 -10.28 -0.64 20.46
CA GLU A 276 -10.30 -1.77 21.37
C GLU A 276 -11.74 -2.08 21.78
N ARG A 277 -12.02 -3.35 21.99
CA ARG A 277 -13.28 -3.79 22.60
C ARG A 277 -12.99 -4.61 23.83
N SER A 278 -13.79 -4.41 24.86
CA SER A 278 -13.76 -5.24 26.04
C SER A 278 -14.44 -6.58 25.74
N THR A 279 -13.77 -7.67 26.04
CA THR A 279 -14.28 -9.02 25.82
C THR A 279 -13.93 -9.92 27.00
N LEU A 280 -14.63 -11.04 27.13
CA LEU A 280 -14.35 -12.04 28.15
C LEU A 280 -13.47 -13.12 27.56
N LEU A 281 -12.37 -13.43 28.23
CA LEU A 281 -11.43 -14.47 27.84
C LEU A 281 -11.49 -15.63 28.84
N VAL A 282 -11.45 -16.84 28.32
CA VAL A 282 -11.24 -18.07 29.07
C VAL A 282 -10.11 -18.87 28.46
N PRO A 283 -9.34 -19.67 29.22
CA PRO A 283 -8.39 -20.59 28.64
C PRO A 283 -9.05 -21.52 27.62
N ALA A 284 -8.38 -21.79 26.50
CA ALA A 284 -8.92 -22.64 25.44
C ALA A 284 -9.28 -24.04 25.93
N SER A 285 -8.53 -24.56 26.91
CA SER A 285 -8.77 -25.85 27.56
C SER A 285 -10.07 -25.91 28.37
N ALA A 286 -10.64 -24.74 28.78
CA ALA A 286 -11.92 -24.72 29.48
C ALA A 286 -13.12 -24.93 28.54
N VAL A 287 -12.94 -24.69 27.24
CA VAL A 287 -14.02 -24.83 26.25
C VAL A 287 -14.14 -26.29 25.81
N GLN A 288 -15.33 -26.83 25.98
CA GLN A 288 -15.63 -28.25 25.63
C GLN A 288 -16.79 -28.30 24.65
N VAL A 289 -16.74 -29.29 23.76
CA VAL A 289 -17.85 -29.60 22.85
C VAL A 289 -18.49 -30.93 23.29
N ARG A 290 -19.78 -30.87 23.62
CA ARG A 290 -20.56 -32.04 24.08
C ARG A 290 -21.85 -32.16 23.29
N GLY A 291 -22.04 -33.27 22.66
CA GLY A 291 -23.23 -33.49 21.83
C GLY A 291 -23.43 -32.41 20.75
N GLY A 292 -22.34 -31.85 20.22
CA GLY A 292 -22.38 -30.76 19.23
C GLY A 292 -22.60 -29.37 19.84
N ILE A 293 -22.69 -29.22 21.17
CA ILE A 293 -22.88 -27.96 21.88
C ILE A 293 -21.53 -27.53 22.48
N THR A 294 -21.10 -26.30 22.12
CA THR A 294 -19.93 -25.66 22.71
C THR A 294 -20.30 -25.02 24.03
N GLY A 295 -19.57 -25.35 25.10
CA GLY A 295 -19.85 -24.84 26.44
C GLY A 295 -18.62 -24.87 27.34
N VAL A 296 -18.77 -24.32 28.53
CA VAL A 296 -17.82 -24.34 29.64
C VAL A 296 -18.50 -24.83 30.89
N PHE A 297 -17.74 -25.47 31.80
CA PHE A 297 -18.24 -25.71 33.14
C PHE A 297 -17.99 -24.49 34.04
N VAL A 298 -19.03 -23.83 34.44
CA VAL A 298 -18.96 -22.76 35.43
C VAL A 298 -19.08 -23.38 36.82
N VAL A 299 -18.19 -23.00 37.71
CA VAL A 299 -18.18 -23.43 39.13
C VAL A 299 -18.45 -22.26 40.02
N ALA A 300 -19.62 -22.26 40.64
CA ALA A 300 -20.03 -21.22 41.55
C ALA A 300 -19.43 -21.45 42.97
N ASP A 301 -19.79 -20.65 43.94
CA ASP A 301 -19.26 -20.73 45.31
C ASP A 301 -19.71 -22.01 46.04
N ASP A 302 -20.76 -22.68 45.55
CA ASP A 302 -21.19 -24.01 46.02
C ASP A 302 -20.29 -25.18 45.55
N GLN A 303 -19.25 -24.84 44.77
CA GLN A 303 -18.28 -25.80 44.16
C GLN A 303 -18.92 -26.78 43.19
N ILE A 304 -20.11 -26.52 42.67
CA ILE A 304 -20.80 -27.42 41.76
C ILE A 304 -20.53 -26.97 40.32
N ALA A 305 -20.04 -27.88 39.50
CA ALA A 305 -19.81 -27.65 38.05
C ALA A 305 -21.14 -27.70 37.30
N ARG A 306 -21.45 -26.64 36.59
CA ARG A 306 -22.63 -26.51 35.73
C ARG A 306 -22.20 -26.27 34.30
N PHE A 307 -22.55 -27.17 33.43
CA PHE A 307 -22.26 -27.00 31.99
C PHE A 307 -23.16 -25.87 31.45
N ARG A 308 -22.53 -24.83 30.91
CA ARG A 308 -23.20 -23.68 30.36
C ARG A 308 -22.78 -23.52 28.89
N MET A 309 -23.77 -23.47 28.01
CA MET A 309 -23.53 -23.18 26.59
C MET A 309 -22.95 -21.80 26.42
N VAL A 310 -21.90 -21.66 25.61
CA VAL A 310 -21.25 -20.38 25.31
C VAL A 310 -21.14 -20.19 23.82
N ARG A 311 -21.12 -18.91 23.44
CA ARG A 311 -20.77 -18.51 22.10
C ARG A 311 -19.32 -18.05 22.10
N THR A 312 -18.45 -18.82 21.45
CA THR A 312 -17.03 -18.48 21.31
C THR A 312 -16.80 -17.48 20.21
N GLY A 313 -15.77 -16.65 20.35
CA GLY A 313 -15.27 -15.71 19.37
C GLY A 313 -13.89 -16.13 18.84
N LEU A 314 -12.99 -15.14 18.70
CA LEU A 314 -11.64 -15.35 18.20
C LEU A 314 -10.74 -16.03 19.24
N SER A 315 -9.83 -16.89 18.78
CA SER A 315 -8.77 -17.46 19.59
C SER A 315 -7.61 -16.47 19.71
N GLN A 316 -7.09 -16.29 20.91
CA GLN A 316 -5.97 -15.40 21.22
C GLN A 316 -4.91 -16.17 22.02
N GLY A 317 -3.92 -16.70 21.32
CA GLY A 317 -2.92 -17.57 21.94
C GLY A 317 -3.60 -18.77 22.65
N ASP A 318 -3.37 -18.91 23.97
CA ASP A 318 -3.94 -19.98 24.78
C ASP A 318 -5.36 -19.67 25.32
N SER A 319 -5.96 -18.54 24.95
CA SER A 319 -7.28 -18.13 25.40
C SER A 319 -8.26 -18.02 24.24
N ILE A 320 -9.56 -18.22 24.55
CA ILE A 320 -10.67 -18.05 23.62
C ILE A 320 -11.59 -16.98 24.14
N GLU A 321 -12.02 -16.11 23.25
CA GLU A 321 -13.03 -15.11 23.51
C GLU A 321 -14.40 -15.76 23.70
N ILE A 322 -15.14 -15.32 24.72
CA ILE A 322 -16.53 -15.69 24.93
C ILE A 322 -17.42 -14.47 24.69
N GLN A 323 -18.24 -14.56 23.66
CA GLN A 323 -19.17 -13.49 23.28
C GLN A 323 -20.46 -13.48 24.11
N ALA A 324 -20.87 -14.67 24.60
CA ALA A 324 -22.04 -14.83 25.43
C ALA A 324 -21.98 -16.14 26.24
N GLY A 325 -22.62 -16.15 27.41
CA GLY A 325 -22.81 -17.34 28.26
C GLY A 325 -22.06 -17.32 29.58
N VAL A 326 -21.11 -16.41 29.80
CA VAL A 326 -20.39 -16.23 31.06
C VAL A 326 -20.33 -14.75 31.46
N VAL A 327 -20.01 -14.48 32.71
CA VAL A 327 -19.85 -13.14 33.28
C VAL A 327 -18.41 -13.00 33.82
N ALA A 328 -17.89 -11.76 33.81
CA ALA A 328 -16.55 -11.48 34.36
C ALA A 328 -16.48 -11.88 35.85
N GLY A 329 -15.40 -12.52 36.24
CA GLY A 329 -15.17 -13.01 37.59
C GLY A 329 -15.74 -14.40 37.88
N GLU A 330 -16.57 -14.99 37.01
CA GLU A 330 -16.97 -16.39 37.16
C GLU A 330 -15.75 -17.30 37.01
N ARG A 331 -15.78 -18.45 37.71
CA ARG A 331 -14.73 -19.46 37.63
C ARG A 331 -15.14 -20.56 36.65
N VAL A 332 -14.26 -20.91 35.71
CA VAL A 332 -14.48 -22.00 34.77
C VAL A 332 -13.48 -23.12 34.98
N LEU A 333 -13.93 -24.35 34.79
CA LEU A 333 -13.10 -25.56 34.90
C LEU A 333 -12.19 -25.70 33.68
N VAL A 334 -10.87 -25.69 33.90
CA VAL A 334 -9.86 -25.76 32.85
C VAL A 334 -9.41 -27.21 32.61
N GLU A 335 -9.11 -27.89 33.70
CA GLU A 335 -8.67 -29.28 33.70
C GLU A 335 -9.43 -30.02 34.78
N SER A 336 -9.76 -31.28 34.53
CA SER A 336 -10.32 -32.19 35.53
C SER A 336 -9.72 -33.56 35.40
N ARG A 337 -9.51 -34.23 36.56
CA ARG A 337 -8.92 -35.57 36.63
C ARG A 337 -9.81 -36.64 35.98
N GLN A 338 -11.10 -36.44 36.03
CA GLN A 338 -12.09 -37.28 35.37
C GLN A 338 -12.98 -36.41 34.50
N THR A 339 -13.64 -37.01 33.51
CA THR A 339 -14.61 -36.29 32.69
C THR A 339 -15.67 -35.65 33.59
N ALA A 340 -15.67 -34.32 33.63
CA ALA A 340 -16.63 -33.54 34.45
C ALA A 340 -18.05 -33.76 33.95
N LEU A 341 -18.99 -33.95 34.86
CA LEU A 341 -20.42 -34.02 34.57
C LEU A 341 -21.15 -32.83 35.21
N ASN A 342 -22.33 -32.53 34.69
CA ASN A 342 -23.18 -31.51 35.27
C ASN A 342 -23.61 -31.95 36.67
N GLY A 343 -23.35 -31.14 37.72
CA GLY A 343 -23.60 -31.49 39.10
C GLY A 343 -22.41 -32.05 39.88
N ASP A 344 -21.25 -32.29 39.25
CA ASP A 344 -20.03 -32.70 39.95
C ASP A 344 -19.56 -31.60 40.90
N ARG A 345 -19.15 -32.01 42.11
CA ARG A 345 -18.50 -31.13 43.06
C ARG A 345 -17.01 -31.05 42.72
N ILE A 346 -16.53 -29.88 42.44
CA ILE A 346 -15.10 -29.67 42.10
C ILE A 346 -14.32 -29.34 43.37
N VAL A 347 -13.43 -30.23 43.74
CA VAL A 347 -12.52 -30.06 44.88
C VAL A 347 -11.12 -29.92 44.32
N GLY A 348 -10.44 -28.87 44.68
CA GLY A 348 -9.02 -28.70 44.31
C GLY A 348 -8.73 -27.39 43.56
N GLY A 349 -7.74 -26.88 43.90
CA GLY A 349 -6.61 -26.09 43.60
C GLY A 349 -6.80 -24.88 42.70
N GLN A 350 -6.37 -23.79 43.24
CA GLN A 350 -5.99 -22.57 42.53
C GLN A 350 -5.03 -22.82 41.39
#